data_0e9c0d6549983bc5a495209af1ac4775
#
_entry.id   0e9c0d6549983bc5a495209af1ac4775
#
_cell.length_a   1.000
_cell.length_b   1.000
_cell.length_c   1.000
_cell.angle_alpha   90.00
_cell.angle_beta   90.00
_cell.angle_gamma   90.00
#
_symmetry.space_group_name_H-M   'P 1'
#
loop_
_entity.id
_entity.type
_entity.pdbx_description
1 polymer ?
#
loop_
_entity_poly.entity_id
_entity_poly.type
_entity_poly.pdbx_seq_one_letter_code
_entity_poly.pdbx_strand_id
1 'polypeptide(L)'
;MSLKVGLCATESSGDILGSDLIRNLKSKDPLIEFFGLGGSEMRKEGFNSFDSNEEFQVMGLIDPIFRINRILKKRNELIDHLIDKNIDIFIGIDSPSLNLGISRILKKKSNIKTVQYVCPQVWAWRSNRAKKFNDFLDLVLNLFPFEKRFLQNFSVNSVFVGHPKASRISTNIDKLKYKLELDLDPGLKTLSFLPGSRKSEINAHLPVMIETINSLSKRGDYQFLIPFKDENEISSNLVNLKSNTYKIFIDKTDSVLAATDIAVSVSGTASLECLLNQAPPVVCYKTNFFNNFLLNQFLKTKYISLPNILAKEKLIPELRQGFVNADQIEKELLNMSEATNLCRIKMKFQEIHNSLKVNQEDKFNCLFDLV
;
A
#
# COMPACT_ATOMS: atom_id res chain seq x y z
N MET A 1 -33.85 12.02 4.58
CA MET A 1 -32.95 11.76 5.72
C MET A 1 -31.54 11.83 5.19
N SER A 2 -30.58 12.37 5.94
CA SER A 2 -29.17 12.37 5.53
C SER A 2 -28.59 10.96 5.63
N LEU A 3 -27.77 10.56 4.67
CA LEU A 3 -27.10 9.26 4.66
C LEU A 3 -26.10 9.17 5.84
N LYS A 4 -26.15 8.09 6.62
CA LYS A 4 -25.26 7.83 7.73
C LYS A 4 -24.31 6.69 7.41
N VAL A 5 -23.02 6.98 7.38
CA VAL A 5 -21.95 6.07 6.96
C VAL A 5 -21.07 5.68 8.13
N GLY A 6 -20.98 4.39 8.42
CA GLY A 6 -20.04 3.84 9.37
C GLY A 6 -18.72 3.49 8.68
N LEU A 7 -17.59 3.95 9.21
CA LEU A 7 -16.26 3.66 8.68
C LEU A 7 -15.36 2.99 9.72
N CYS A 8 -14.50 2.07 9.28
CA CYS A 8 -13.47 1.50 10.15
C CYS A 8 -12.13 1.40 9.41
N ALA A 9 -11.16 2.23 9.83
CA ALA A 9 -9.78 2.22 9.39
C ALA A 9 -8.84 2.16 10.60
N THR A 10 -7.96 1.17 10.68
CA THR A 10 -7.07 0.93 11.83
C THR A 10 -5.61 1.25 11.57
N GLU A 11 -5.22 1.41 10.31
CA GLU A 11 -3.85 1.72 9.90
C GLU A 11 -3.80 3.08 9.20
N SER A 12 -2.63 3.72 9.19
CA SER A 12 -2.45 5.03 8.54
C SER A 12 -2.76 5.01 7.03
N SER A 13 -2.49 3.89 6.36
CA SER A 13 -2.89 3.70 4.96
C SER A 13 -4.41 3.73 4.77
N GLY A 14 -5.15 3.04 5.66
CA GLY A 14 -6.60 3.05 5.67
C GLY A 14 -7.19 4.41 6.02
N ASP A 15 -6.56 5.16 6.91
CA ASP A 15 -6.96 6.52 7.30
C ASP A 15 -6.88 7.49 6.10
N ILE A 16 -5.80 7.42 5.31
CA ILE A 16 -5.66 8.20 4.07
C ILE A 16 -6.74 7.82 3.04
N LEU A 17 -7.05 6.53 2.89
CA LEU A 17 -8.11 6.08 2.00
C LEU A 17 -9.48 6.55 2.48
N GLY A 18 -9.72 6.52 3.79
CA GLY A 18 -10.94 6.99 4.43
C GLY A 18 -11.16 8.48 4.26
N SER A 19 -10.10 9.29 4.41
CA SER A 19 -10.19 10.73 4.19
C SER A 19 -10.56 11.09 2.74
N ASP A 20 -9.98 10.38 1.77
CA ASP A 20 -10.31 10.53 0.35
C ASP A 20 -11.78 10.13 0.05
N LEU A 21 -12.25 9.05 0.66
CA LEU A 21 -13.64 8.61 0.57
C LEU A 21 -14.61 9.65 1.16
N ILE A 22 -14.35 10.14 2.37
CA ILE A 22 -15.18 11.16 3.04
C ILE A 22 -15.27 12.42 2.20
N ARG A 23 -14.13 12.93 1.72
CA ARG A 23 -14.07 14.14 0.88
C ARG A 23 -14.89 13.97 -0.40
N ASN A 24 -14.78 12.82 -1.07
CA ASN A 24 -15.52 12.55 -2.30
C ASN A 24 -17.03 12.43 -2.04
N LEU A 25 -17.46 11.75 -0.99
CA LEU A 25 -18.88 11.64 -0.65
C LEU A 25 -19.47 12.98 -0.23
N LYS A 26 -18.77 13.78 0.59
CA LYS A 26 -19.19 15.13 1.01
C LYS A 26 -19.27 16.12 -0.16
N SER A 27 -18.46 15.97 -1.19
CA SER A 27 -18.56 16.80 -2.39
C SER A 27 -19.86 16.60 -3.16
N LYS A 28 -20.52 15.44 -2.99
CA LYS A 28 -21.78 15.08 -3.63
C LYS A 28 -22.99 15.40 -2.75
N ASP A 29 -22.89 15.07 -1.47
CA ASP A 29 -23.90 15.39 -0.46
C ASP A 29 -23.21 15.83 0.84
N PRO A 30 -23.17 17.16 1.10
CA PRO A 30 -22.56 17.72 2.31
C PRO A 30 -23.26 17.31 3.62
N LEU A 31 -24.48 16.75 3.55
CA LEU A 31 -25.27 16.37 4.72
C LEU A 31 -24.93 14.98 5.25
N ILE A 32 -24.07 14.21 4.55
CA ILE A 32 -23.67 12.88 4.99
C ILE A 32 -22.94 12.94 6.34
N GLU A 33 -23.40 12.11 7.26
CA GLU A 33 -22.78 11.94 8.57
C GLU A 33 -21.88 10.69 8.59
N PHE A 34 -20.70 10.82 9.22
CA PHE A 34 -19.72 9.73 9.29
C PHE A 34 -19.41 9.37 10.74
N PHE A 35 -19.43 8.07 11.06
CA PHE A 35 -19.21 7.52 12.39
C PHE A 35 -18.25 6.33 12.34
N GLY A 36 -17.60 6.00 13.47
CA GLY A 36 -16.83 4.79 13.59
C GLY A 36 -15.38 4.98 14.02
N LEU A 37 -14.43 4.23 13.43
CA LEU A 37 -13.03 4.25 13.81
C LEU A 37 -12.17 4.77 12.66
N GLY A 38 -11.41 5.86 12.90
CA GLY A 38 -10.51 6.47 11.92
C GLY A 38 -9.45 7.32 12.59
N GLY A 39 -8.39 7.67 11.83
CA GLY A 39 -7.26 8.45 12.32
C GLY A 39 -7.39 9.95 12.09
N SER A 40 -6.22 10.62 12.09
CA SER A 40 -6.13 12.08 11.97
C SER A 40 -6.58 12.61 10.61
N GLU A 41 -6.31 11.86 9.54
CA GLU A 41 -6.65 12.32 8.18
C GLU A 41 -8.17 12.30 7.96
N MET A 42 -8.86 11.26 8.42
CA MET A 42 -10.33 11.22 8.39
C MET A 42 -10.94 12.31 9.26
N ARG A 43 -10.38 12.59 10.46
CA ARG A 43 -10.88 13.65 11.36
C ARG A 43 -10.78 15.04 10.74
N LYS A 44 -9.73 15.33 9.95
CA LYS A 44 -9.60 16.59 9.19
C LYS A 44 -10.77 16.82 8.22
N GLU A 45 -11.37 15.73 7.73
CA GLU A 45 -12.55 15.77 6.86
C GLU A 45 -13.88 15.78 7.65
N GLY A 46 -13.85 15.98 8.97
CA GLY A 46 -15.04 16.03 9.83
C GLY A 46 -15.63 14.67 10.18
N PHE A 47 -14.79 13.65 10.32
CA PHE A 47 -15.17 12.32 10.79
C PHE A 47 -15.31 12.27 12.32
N ASN A 48 -16.42 11.72 12.81
CA ASN A 48 -16.66 11.50 14.23
C ASN A 48 -16.09 10.15 14.66
N SER A 49 -14.84 10.14 15.14
CA SER A 49 -14.20 8.92 15.60
C SER A 49 -14.74 8.48 16.95
N PHE A 50 -15.13 7.20 17.05
CA PHE A 50 -15.60 6.55 18.28
C PHE A 50 -14.50 6.46 19.34
N ASP A 51 -13.23 6.29 18.91
CA ASP A 51 -12.08 6.15 19.81
C ASP A 51 -10.81 6.69 19.13
N SER A 52 -9.74 6.91 19.91
CA SER A 52 -8.44 7.22 19.34
C SER A 52 -7.85 5.97 18.65
N ASN A 53 -7.44 6.12 17.39
CA ASN A 53 -6.77 5.05 16.63
C ASN A 53 -5.48 4.56 17.28
N GLU A 54 -4.88 5.37 18.15
CA GLU A 54 -3.62 5.08 18.84
C GLU A 54 -3.69 3.79 19.64
N GLU A 55 -4.83 3.49 20.28
CA GLU A 55 -4.98 2.25 21.02
C GLU A 55 -4.99 1.00 20.14
N PHE A 56 -5.50 1.07 18.92
CA PHE A 56 -5.44 -0.05 17.96
C PHE A 56 -4.05 -0.20 17.33
N GLN A 57 -3.31 0.89 17.15
CA GLN A 57 -1.94 0.88 16.62
C GLN A 57 -0.92 0.41 17.67
N VAL A 58 -1.03 0.88 18.91
CA VAL A 58 -0.16 0.51 20.05
C VAL A 58 -0.30 -0.97 20.44
N MET A 59 -1.43 -1.61 20.16
CA MET A 59 -1.62 -3.06 20.37
C MET A 59 -0.60 -3.94 19.63
N GLY A 60 0.26 -3.37 18.78
CA GLY A 60 1.37 -4.06 18.11
C GLY A 60 2.46 -4.63 19.03
N LEU A 61 2.58 -4.13 20.25
CA LEU A 61 3.72 -4.38 21.17
C LEU A 61 3.43 -5.28 22.37
N ILE A 62 2.16 -5.71 22.59
CA ILE A 62 1.73 -6.47 23.77
C ILE A 62 1.47 -7.94 23.44
N ASP A 63 1.55 -8.80 24.46
CA ASP A 63 1.39 -10.26 24.46
C ASP A 63 0.15 -10.73 23.64
N PRO A 64 0.28 -11.71 22.72
CA PRO A 64 -0.76 -12.07 21.74
C PRO A 64 -2.12 -12.48 22.32
N ILE A 65 -2.15 -13.12 23.48
CA ILE A 65 -3.39 -13.68 24.06
C ILE A 65 -4.28 -12.60 24.68
N PHE A 66 -3.70 -11.68 25.46
CA PHE A 66 -4.45 -10.54 26.04
C PHE A 66 -4.93 -9.55 24.96
N ARG A 67 -4.19 -9.46 23.87
CA ARG A 67 -4.46 -8.63 22.71
C ARG A 67 -5.75 -9.03 21.99
N ILE A 68 -5.97 -10.32 21.75
CA ILE A 68 -7.16 -10.81 21.02
C ILE A 68 -8.44 -10.45 21.77
N ASN A 69 -8.52 -10.68 23.06
CA ASN A 69 -9.71 -10.40 23.85
C ASN A 69 -10.05 -8.89 23.87
N ARG A 70 -9.03 -8.03 23.98
CA ARG A 70 -9.22 -6.58 23.96
C ARG A 70 -9.68 -6.08 22.59
N ILE A 71 -9.10 -6.61 21.50
CA ILE A 71 -9.54 -6.28 20.13
C ILE A 71 -11.00 -6.73 19.91
N LEU A 72 -11.36 -7.93 20.37
CA LEU A 72 -12.73 -8.43 20.24
C LEU A 72 -13.72 -7.61 21.05
N LYS A 73 -13.36 -7.17 22.26
CA LYS A 73 -14.19 -6.28 23.09
C LYS A 73 -14.42 -4.95 22.37
N LYS A 74 -13.37 -4.24 21.97
CA LYS A 74 -13.47 -2.96 21.24
C LYS A 74 -14.21 -3.09 19.91
N ARG A 75 -14.03 -4.20 19.18
CA ARG A 75 -14.82 -4.48 17.99
C ARG A 75 -16.32 -4.53 18.29
N ASN A 76 -16.73 -5.19 19.40
CA ASN A 76 -18.14 -5.29 19.76
C ASN A 76 -18.69 -3.93 20.20
N GLU A 77 -17.94 -3.16 20.98
CA GLU A 77 -18.28 -1.78 21.35
C GLU A 77 -18.48 -0.88 20.13
N LEU A 78 -17.59 -1.00 19.14
CA LEU A 78 -17.75 -0.28 17.85
C LEU A 78 -19.02 -0.70 17.11
N ILE A 79 -19.32 -2.00 17.05
CA ILE A 79 -20.53 -2.53 16.39
C ILE A 79 -21.79 -1.98 17.06
N ASP A 80 -21.86 -2.02 18.40
CA ASP A 80 -23.00 -1.53 19.15
C ASP A 80 -23.17 -0.01 18.95
N HIS A 81 -22.07 0.76 18.97
CA HIS A 81 -22.09 2.19 18.66
C HIS A 81 -22.62 2.47 17.24
N LEU A 82 -22.19 1.72 16.21
CA LEU A 82 -22.66 1.90 14.84
C LEU A 82 -24.17 1.60 14.69
N ILE A 83 -24.66 0.58 15.40
CA ILE A 83 -26.10 0.23 15.43
C ILE A 83 -26.88 1.36 16.12
N ASP A 84 -26.42 1.88 17.25
CA ASP A 84 -27.07 2.97 18.00
C ASP A 84 -27.14 4.27 17.18
N LYS A 85 -26.14 4.52 16.31
CA LYS A 85 -26.16 5.67 15.38
C LYS A 85 -27.13 5.47 14.21
N ASN A 86 -27.72 4.28 14.04
CA ASN A 86 -28.59 3.92 12.93
C ASN A 86 -27.93 4.22 11.58
N ILE A 87 -26.71 3.70 11.37
CA ILE A 87 -26.01 3.87 10.10
C ILE A 87 -26.72 3.07 8.98
N ASP A 88 -26.72 3.60 7.77
CA ASP A 88 -27.29 2.97 6.59
C ASP A 88 -26.32 1.98 5.95
N ILE A 89 -25.02 2.36 5.95
CA ILE A 89 -23.95 1.60 5.32
C ILE A 89 -22.69 1.56 6.20
N PHE A 90 -22.06 0.40 6.30
CA PHE A 90 -20.77 0.19 6.94
C PHE A 90 -19.70 -0.06 5.87
N ILE A 91 -18.59 0.67 5.91
CA ILE A 91 -17.45 0.50 5.00
C ILE A 91 -16.20 0.18 5.82
N GLY A 92 -15.75 -1.06 5.75
CA GLY A 92 -14.47 -1.47 6.31
C GLY A 92 -13.34 -1.14 5.35
N ILE A 93 -12.38 -0.33 5.79
CA ILE A 93 -11.27 0.15 4.96
C ILE A 93 -10.01 -0.63 5.30
N ASP A 94 -9.48 -1.38 4.32
CA ASP A 94 -8.34 -2.28 4.52
C ASP A 94 -8.56 -3.25 5.70
N SER A 95 -7.51 -3.68 6.41
CA SER A 95 -7.57 -4.50 7.64
C SER A 95 -8.63 -5.62 7.62
N PRO A 96 -8.61 -6.54 6.64
CA PRO A 96 -9.70 -7.49 6.42
C PRO A 96 -9.93 -8.46 7.59
N SER A 97 -8.94 -8.70 8.43
CA SER A 97 -9.08 -9.55 9.62
C SER A 97 -10.08 -9.00 10.64
N LEU A 98 -10.17 -7.68 10.79
CA LEU A 98 -11.11 -6.99 11.66
C LEU A 98 -12.40 -6.68 10.92
N ASN A 99 -12.32 -6.01 9.77
CA ASN A 99 -13.45 -5.44 9.06
C ASN A 99 -14.44 -6.49 8.53
N LEU A 100 -13.95 -7.62 7.99
CA LEU A 100 -14.82 -8.73 7.59
C LEU A 100 -15.55 -9.35 8.79
N GLY A 101 -14.93 -9.31 9.98
CA GLY A 101 -15.58 -9.74 11.24
C GLY A 101 -16.72 -8.82 11.63
N ILE A 102 -16.54 -7.50 11.54
CA ILE A 102 -17.57 -6.48 11.80
C ILE A 102 -18.73 -6.66 10.81
N SER A 103 -18.43 -6.71 9.50
CA SER A 103 -19.44 -6.89 8.45
C SER A 103 -20.33 -8.12 8.68
N ARG A 104 -19.75 -9.26 9.09
CA ARG A 104 -20.51 -10.48 9.39
C ARG A 104 -21.48 -10.32 10.56
N ILE A 105 -21.08 -9.56 11.58
CA ILE A 105 -21.93 -9.36 12.75
C ILE A 105 -23.04 -8.37 12.41
N LEU A 106 -22.72 -7.26 11.75
CA LEU A 106 -23.72 -6.27 11.30
C LEU A 106 -24.76 -6.90 10.39
N LYS A 107 -24.33 -7.71 9.40
CA LYS A 107 -25.26 -8.41 8.49
C LYS A 107 -26.20 -9.38 9.18
N LYS A 108 -25.83 -9.93 10.36
CA LYS A 108 -26.69 -10.81 11.16
C LYS A 108 -27.62 -10.05 12.12
N LYS A 109 -27.19 -8.88 12.61
CA LYS A 109 -27.90 -8.13 13.65
C LYS A 109 -28.78 -7.01 13.08
N SER A 110 -28.59 -6.62 11.83
CA SER A 110 -29.22 -5.43 11.25
C SER A 110 -29.37 -5.56 9.73
N ASN A 111 -30.08 -4.59 9.12
CA ASN A 111 -30.19 -4.43 7.68
C ASN A 111 -29.13 -3.52 7.07
N ILE A 112 -28.12 -3.13 7.85
CA ILE A 112 -27.02 -2.26 7.41
C ILE A 112 -26.33 -2.88 6.19
N LYS A 113 -26.12 -2.08 5.15
CA LYS A 113 -25.32 -2.49 3.99
C LYS A 113 -23.85 -2.56 4.38
N THR A 114 -23.15 -3.56 3.88
CA THR A 114 -21.75 -3.80 4.27
C THR A 114 -20.84 -3.79 3.06
N VAL A 115 -19.78 -2.98 3.12
CA VAL A 115 -18.81 -2.78 2.05
C VAL A 115 -17.41 -3.00 2.58
N GLN A 116 -16.58 -3.64 1.77
CA GLN A 116 -15.13 -3.71 2.00
C GLN A 116 -14.41 -2.83 0.98
N TYR A 117 -13.77 -1.77 1.43
CA TYR A 117 -12.88 -0.94 0.63
C TYR A 117 -11.44 -1.46 0.77
N VAL A 118 -10.80 -1.73 -0.32
CA VAL A 118 -9.60 -2.54 -0.56
C VAL A 118 -9.93 -4.04 -0.53
N CYS A 119 -9.80 -4.67 -1.70
CA CYS A 119 -10.00 -6.12 -1.83
C CYS A 119 -9.00 -6.89 -0.94
N PRO A 120 -9.49 -7.78 -0.08
CA PRO A 120 -8.58 -8.67 0.65
C PRO A 120 -7.72 -9.49 -0.32
N GLN A 121 -6.43 -9.68 -0.01
CA GLN A 121 -5.46 -10.35 -0.90
C GLN A 121 -5.73 -11.86 -1.08
N VAL A 122 -6.99 -12.28 -1.09
CA VAL A 122 -7.39 -13.69 -1.30
C VAL A 122 -7.04 -14.20 -2.70
N TRP A 123 -6.82 -13.30 -3.65
CA TRP A 123 -6.33 -13.62 -4.99
C TRP A 123 -4.89 -14.15 -5.01
N ALA A 124 -4.06 -13.71 -4.07
CA ALA A 124 -2.68 -14.17 -3.95
C ALA A 124 -2.59 -15.54 -3.25
N TRP A 125 -3.49 -15.79 -2.30
CA TRP A 125 -3.53 -17.02 -1.50
C TRP A 125 -4.97 -17.28 -1.01
N ARG A 126 -5.39 -18.54 -0.89
CA ARG A 126 -6.73 -18.93 -0.39
C ARG A 126 -7.92 -18.34 -1.19
N SER A 127 -7.84 -18.35 -2.52
CA SER A 127 -8.87 -17.80 -3.43
C SER A 127 -10.31 -18.25 -3.13
N ASN A 128 -10.51 -19.49 -2.65
CA ASN A 128 -11.84 -20.01 -2.28
C ASN A 128 -12.52 -19.24 -1.14
N ARG A 129 -11.78 -18.43 -0.37
CA ARG A 129 -12.38 -17.56 0.65
C ARG A 129 -13.26 -16.46 0.04
N ALA A 130 -12.99 -16.06 -1.21
CA ALA A 130 -13.82 -15.07 -1.92
C ALA A 130 -15.28 -15.49 -2.00
N LYS A 131 -15.59 -16.79 -2.14
CA LYS A 131 -16.98 -17.29 -2.15
C LYS A 131 -17.80 -16.87 -0.93
N LYS A 132 -17.14 -16.78 0.24
CA LYS A 132 -17.81 -16.42 1.49
C LYS A 132 -18.10 -14.92 1.62
N PHE A 133 -17.60 -14.09 0.71
CA PHE A 133 -17.89 -12.64 0.76
C PHE A 133 -19.37 -12.38 0.48
N ASN A 134 -20.00 -13.15 -0.41
CA ASN A 134 -21.43 -13.03 -0.73
C ASN A 134 -22.35 -13.24 0.49
N ASP A 135 -21.87 -13.92 1.54
CA ASP A 135 -22.68 -14.18 2.74
C ASP A 135 -22.83 -12.93 3.61
N PHE A 136 -21.93 -11.94 3.47
CA PHE A 136 -21.88 -10.82 4.40
C PHE A 136 -21.30 -9.50 3.81
N LEU A 137 -20.99 -9.43 2.53
CA LEU A 137 -20.64 -8.17 1.85
C LEU A 137 -21.62 -7.90 0.74
N ASP A 138 -22.15 -6.69 0.69
CA ASP A 138 -23.00 -6.21 -0.40
C ASP A 138 -22.15 -5.69 -1.56
N LEU A 139 -20.94 -5.18 -1.27
CA LEU A 139 -20.02 -4.64 -2.28
C LEU A 139 -18.55 -4.72 -1.83
N VAL A 140 -17.65 -4.92 -2.80
CA VAL A 140 -16.19 -4.74 -2.62
C VAL A 140 -15.69 -3.63 -3.53
N LEU A 141 -15.02 -2.62 -2.98
CA LEU A 141 -14.37 -1.55 -3.72
C LEU A 141 -12.90 -1.92 -3.95
N ASN A 142 -12.51 -2.09 -5.21
CA ASN A 142 -11.21 -2.59 -5.62
C ASN A 142 -10.27 -1.45 -6.00
N LEU A 143 -9.00 -1.55 -5.61
CA LEU A 143 -7.94 -0.63 -6.01
C LEU A 143 -7.28 -1.00 -7.34
N PHE A 144 -7.38 -2.27 -7.75
CA PHE A 144 -6.75 -2.80 -8.96
C PHE A 144 -7.77 -3.43 -9.91
N PRO A 145 -7.64 -3.21 -11.25
CA PRO A 145 -8.60 -3.74 -12.22
C PRO A 145 -8.67 -5.27 -12.25
N PHE A 146 -7.57 -5.98 -11.94
CA PHE A 146 -7.55 -7.44 -11.93
C PHE A 146 -8.35 -8.03 -10.77
N GLU A 147 -8.51 -7.31 -9.65
CA GLU A 147 -9.28 -7.75 -8.50
C GLU A 147 -10.77 -7.88 -8.84
N LYS A 148 -11.31 -6.92 -9.61
CA LYS A 148 -12.69 -7.00 -10.10
C LYS A 148 -12.91 -8.29 -10.93
N ARG A 149 -12.01 -8.57 -11.87
CA ARG A 149 -12.09 -9.79 -12.70
C ARG A 149 -11.97 -11.06 -11.85
N PHE A 150 -11.08 -11.04 -10.86
CA PHE A 150 -10.93 -12.17 -9.92
C PHE A 150 -12.23 -12.42 -9.13
N LEU A 151 -12.82 -11.38 -8.55
CA LEU A 151 -14.04 -11.48 -7.73
C LEU A 151 -15.28 -11.90 -8.56
N GLN A 152 -15.35 -11.51 -9.81
CA GLN A 152 -16.41 -11.95 -10.76
C GLN A 152 -16.47 -13.48 -10.90
N ASN A 153 -15.34 -14.20 -10.83
CA ASN A 153 -15.30 -15.67 -10.86
C ASN A 153 -16.00 -16.32 -9.66
N PHE A 154 -16.28 -15.55 -8.61
CA PHE A 154 -16.98 -15.99 -7.40
C PHE A 154 -18.33 -15.29 -7.22
N SER A 155 -18.83 -14.61 -8.25
CA SER A 155 -20.09 -13.84 -8.25
C SER A 155 -20.14 -12.77 -7.14
N VAL A 156 -18.99 -12.26 -6.70
CA VAL A 156 -18.92 -11.20 -5.70
C VAL A 156 -19.14 -9.85 -6.38
N ASN A 157 -20.13 -9.08 -5.88
CA ASN A 157 -20.39 -7.73 -6.35
C ASN A 157 -19.18 -6.84 -6.04
N SER A 158 -18.59 -6.24 -7.06
CA SER A 158 -17.38 -5.43 -6.87
C SER A 158 -17.21 -4.35 -7.95
N VAL A 159 -16.70 -3.21 -7.51
CA VAL A 159 -16.44 -2.04 -8.37
C VAL A 159 -14.98 -1.64 -8.26
N PHE A 160 -14.34 -1.38 -9.39
CA PHE A 160 -13.01 -0.80 -9.43
C PHE A 160 -13.14 0.71 -9.25
N VAL A 161 -12.57 1.24 -8.15
CA VAL A 161 -12.61 2.66 -7.78
C VAL A 161 -11.29 3.38 -8.00
N GLY A 162 -10.31 2.72 -8.61
CA GLY A 162 -8.97 3.26 -8.85
C GLY A 162 -8.11 3.33 -7.60
N HIS A 163 -6.84 3.61 -7.82
CA HIS A 163 -5.87 3.75 -6.72
C HIS A 163 -5.63 5.23 -6.41
N PRO A 164 -5.88 5.72 -5.17
CA PRO A 164 -5.78 7.15 -4.83
C PRO A 164 -4.43 7.78 -5.15
N LYS A 165 -3.31 7.07 -4.87
CA LYS A 165 -1.98 7.57 -5.23
C LYS A 165 -1.79 7.73 -6.74
N ALA A 166 -2.43 6.88 -7.57
CA ALA A 166 -2.34 7.03 -9.02
C ALA A 166 -3.01 8.31 -9.53
N SER A 167 -4.04 8.77 -8.85
CA SER A 167 -4.70 10.05 -9.20
C SER A 167 -3.93 11.28 -8.71
N ARG A 168 -3.17 11.14 -7.60
CA ARG A 168 -2.39 12.23 -7.00
C ARG A 168 -1.04 12.45 -7.67
N ILE A 169 -0.36 11.36 -8.06
CA ILE A 169 0.96 11.42 -8.70
C ILE A 169 0.78 11.70 -10.18
N SER A 170 1.55 12.67 -10.70
CA SER A 170 1.56 12.98 -12.14
C SER A 170 2.18 11.83 -12.93
N THR A 171 1.62 11.52 -14.09
CA THR A 171 2.24 10.59 -15.05
C THR A 171 3.45 11.19 -15.77
N ASN A 172 3.55 12.51 -15.79
CA ASN A 172 4.70 13.24 -16.33
C ASN A 172 5.47 13.89 -15.17
N ILE A 173 6.53 13.22 -14.74
CA ILE A 173 7.34 13.64 -13.60
C ILE A 173 8.58 14.39 -14.10
N ASP A 174 8.72 15.63 -13.70
CA ASP A 174 9.93 16.42 -13.92
C ASP A 174 11.01 16.03 -12.90
N LYS A 175 11.81 15.04 -13.24
CA LYS A 175 12.88 14.53 -12.36
C LYS A 175 13.92 15.59 -12.00
N LEU A 176 14.22 16.48 -12.95
CA LEU A 176 15.21 17.55 -12.72
C LEU A 176 14.75 18.48 -11.61
N LYS A 177 13.47 18.89 -11.64
CA LYS A 177 12.87 19.69 -10.58
C LYS A 177 13.05 19.05 -9.21
N TYR A 178 12.69 17.76 -9.07
CA TYR A 178 12.83 17.05 -7.79
C TYR A 178 14.29 16.83 -7.36
N LYS A 179 15.21 16.61 -8.32
CA LYS A 179 16.64 16.56 -8.01
C LYS A 179 17.11 17.89 -7.40
N LEU A 180 16.72 19.02 -7.96
CA LEU A 180 17.07 20.35 -7.46
C LEU A 180 16.43 20.64 -6.09
N GLU A 181 15.14 20.30 -5.90
CA GLU A 181 14.43 20.47 -4.61
C GLU A 181 15.07 19.66 -3.47
N LEU A 182 15.68 18.53 -3.77
CA LEU A 182 16.37 17.67 -2.81
C LEU A 182 17.88 17.95 -2.72
N ASP A 183 18.34 19.03 -3.36
CA ASP A 183 19.76 19.41 -3.39
C ASP A 183 20.65 18.25 -3.88
N LEU A 184 20.27 17.61 -5.00
CA LEU A 184 20.97 16.52 -5.65
C LEU A 184 21.74 17.03 -6.88
N ASP A 185 22.83 16.34 -7.23
CA ASP A 185 23.56 16.61 -8.46
C ASP A 185 22.73 16.13 -9.69
N PRO A 186 22.31 17.03 -10.61
CA PRO A 186 21.56 16.64 -11.80
C PRO A 186 22.35 15.74 -12.75
N GLY A 187 23.67 15.83 -12.75
CA GLY A 187 24.57 15.05 -13.61
C GLY A 187 24.74 13.60 -13.20
N LEU A 188 24.49 13.29 -11.92
CA LEU A 188 24.62 11.93 -11.40
C LEU A 188 23.31 11.14 -11.56
N LYS A 189 23.44 9.82 -11.84
CA LYS A 189 22.31 8.91 -11.75
C LYS A 189 21.86 8.73 -10.31
N THR A 190 20.56 8.87 -10.06
CA THR A 190 19.98 8.78 -8.72
C THR A 190 19.41 7.38 -8.49
N LEU A 191 19.98 6.67 -7.52
CA LEU A 191 19.51 5.36 -7.09
C LEU A 191 18.88 5.49 -5.69
N SER A 192 17.65 4.98 -5.52
CA SER A 192 16.97 4.98 -4.23
C SER A 192 16.84 3.58 -3.65
N PHE A 193 17.07 3.45 -2.36
CA PHE A 193 17.03 2.18 -1.63
C PHE A 193 15.92 2.25 -0.56
N LEU A 194 14.86 1.45 -0.75
CA LEU A 194 13.67 1.40 0.11
C LEU A 194 13.69 0.09 0.92
N PRO A 195 14.24 0.08 2.14
CA PRO A 195 14.46 -1.16 2.91
C PRO A 195 13.18 -1.73 3.53
N GLY A 196 12.06 -1.05 3.43
CA GLY A 196 10.78 -1.41 4.02
C GLY A 196 10.34 -0.42 5.10
N SER A 197 9.16 -0.65 5.66
CA SER A 197 8.55 0.17 6.72
C SER A 197 8.46 -0.56 8.08
N ARG A 198 8.72 -1.86 8.11
CA ARG A 198 8.73 -2.64 9.34
C ARG A 198 10.15 -2.92 9.78
N LYS A 199 10.41 -2.85 11.09
CA LYS A 199 11.74 -3.15 11.66
C LYS A 199 12.33 -4.47 11.18
N SER A 200 11.50 -5.50 11.03
CA SER A 200 11.94 -6.81 10.50
C SER A 200 12.35 -6.77 9.02
N GLU A 201 11.68 -5.96 8.21
CA GLU A 201 12.01 -5.76 6.80
C GLU A 201 13.33 -4.98 6.67
N ILE A 202 13.46 -3.87 7.41
CA ILE A 202 14.67 -3.04 7.43
C ILE A 202 15.89 -3.87 7.86
N ASN A 203 15.78 -4.62 8.95
CA ASN A 203 16.86 -5.48 9.44
C ASN A 203 17.27 -6.58 8.43
N ALA A 204 16.34 -7.07 7.63
CA ALA A 204 16.61 -8.11 6.65
C ALA A 204 17.24 -7.60 5.34
N HIS A 205 16.91 -6.36 4.93
CA HIS A 205 17.26 -5.85 3.60
C HIS A 205 18.31 -4.73 3.64
N LEU A 206 18.30 -3.84 4.65
CA LEU A 206 19.19 -2.70 4.71
C LEU A 206 20.68 -3.08 4.67
N PRO A 207 21.17 -4.13 5.36
CA PRO A 207 22.59 -4.51 5.28
C PRO A 207 23.06 -4.81 3.85
N VAL A 208 22.26 -5.58 3.09
CA VAL A 208 22.58 -5.90 1.68
C VAL A 208 22.51 -4.66 0.79
N MET A 209 21.54 -3.77 1.05
CA MET A 209 21.44 -2.50 0.32
C MET A 209 22.68 -1.61 0.56
N ILE A 210 23.19 -1.57 1.79
CA ILE A 210 24.43 -0.85 2.14
C ILE A 210 25.64 -1.45 1.42
N GLU A 211 25.77 -2.77 1.38
CA GLU A 211 26.84 -3.45 0.62
C GLU A 211 26.77 -3.07 -0.87
N THR A 212 25.59 -3.04 -1.45
CA THR A 212 25.34 -2.62 -2.85
C THR A 212 25.75 -1.15 -3.07
N ILE A 213 25.35 -0.25 -2.18
CA ILE A 213 25.74 1.19 -2.23
C ILE A 213 27.28 1.32 -2.18
N ASN A 214 27.93 0.63 -1.24
CA ASN A 214 29.38 0.68 -1.10
C ASN A 214 30.14 0.12 -2.31
N SER A 215 29.56 -0.86 -3.02
CA SER A 215 30.10 -1.38 -4.27
C SER A 215 29.97 -0.37 -5.41
N LEU A 216 28.75 0.13 -5.62
CA LEU A 216 28.43 1.06 -6.71
C LEU A 216 29.09 2.43 -6.54
N SER A 217 29.33 2.91 -5.31
CA SER A 217 29.97 4.20 -5.04
C SER A 217 31.39 4.30 -5.59
N LYS A 218 32.06 3.17 -5.81
CA LYS A 218 33.41 3.12 -6.41
C LYS A 218 33.42 3.54 -7.88
N ARG A 219 32.26 3.58 -8.56
CA ARG A 219 32.11 3.96 -9.96
C ARG A 219 32.10 5.48 -10.17
N GLY A 220 31.64 6.25 -9.15
CA GLY A 220 31.64 7.71 -9.15
C GLY A 220 30.54 8.39 -9.98
N ASP A 221 29.63 7.63 -10.59
CA ASP A 221 28.56 8.12 -11.49
C ASP A 221 27.14 8.04 -10.85
N TYR A 222 27.07 7.71 -9.55
CA TYR A 222 25.84 7.54 -8.81
C TYR A 222 25.76 8.41 -7.56
N GLN A 223 24.52 8.81 -7.22
CA GLN A 223 24.14 9.29 -5.89
C GLN A 223 23.04 8.42 -5.33
N PHE A 224 23.00 8.25 -4.01
CA PHE A 224 22.17 7.27 -3.34
C PHE A 224 21.20 7.92 -2.37
N LEU A 225 19.92 7.54 -2.41
CA LEU A 225 18.87 8.05 -1.52
C LEU A 225 18.28 6.91 -0.72
N ILE A 226 18.10 7.14 0.59
CA ILE A 226 17.50 6.17 1.49
C ILE A 226 16.36 6.87 2.23
N PRO A 227 15.09 6.74 1.76
CA PRO A 227 13.96 7.30 2.47
C PRO A 227 13.51 6.36 3.60
N PHE A 228 13.20 6.97 4.76
CA PHE A 228 12.52 6.34 5.89
C PHE A 228 11.22 7.09 6.18
N LYS A 229 10.26 6.43 6.83
CA LYS A 229 9.00 7.04 7.20
C LYS A 229 9.16 7.97 8.41
N ASP A 230 9.94 7.53 9.39
CA ASP A 230 10.27 8.32 10.59
C ASP A 230 11.72 8.03 11.07
N GLU A 231 12.20 8.83 12.02
CA GLU A 231 13.56 8.70 12.56
C GLU A 231 13.79 7.38 13.32
N ASN A 232 12.74 6.75 13.85
CA ASN A 232 12.84 5.49 14.59
C ASN A 232 13.16 4.29 13.67
N GLU A 233 12.95 4.46 12.36
CA GLU A 233 13.30 3.45 11.35
C GLU A 233 14.78 3.48 11.00
N ILE A 234 15.52 4.55 11.33
CA ILE A 234 16.96 4.67 11.05
C ILE A 234 17.73 3.62 11.86
N SER A 235 18.34 2.71 11.15
CA SER A 235 19.07 1.59 11.76
C SER A 235 20.52 1.97 12.07
N SER A 236 21.08 1.42 13.16
CA SER A 236 22.49 1.46 13.46
C SER A 236 23.38 0.87 12.34
N ASN A 237 22.80 0.07 11.44
CA ASN A 237 23.49 -0.46 10.26
C ASN A 237 24.00 0.62 9.29
N LEU A 238 23.44 1.83 9.33
CA LEU A 238 23.90 2.96 8.51
C LEU A 238 25.35 3.39 8.82
N VAL A 239 25.85 3.06 9.99
CA VAL A 239 27.28 3.28 10.36
C VAL A 239 28.23 2.58 9.38
N ASN A 240 27.80 1.53 8.72
CA ASN A 240 28.57 0.78 7.73
C ASN A 240 28.58 1.40 6.32
N LEU A 241 27.85 2.50 6.09
CA LEU A 241 27.90 3.24 4.83
C LEU A 241 29.23 3.98 4.69
N LYS A 242 29.98 3.61 3.67
CA LYS A 242 31.31 4.20 3.35
C LYS A 242 31.25 5.24 2.22
N SER A 243 30.09 5.36 1.56
CA SER A 243 29.89 6.31 0.48
C SER A 243 29.65 7.71 1.01
N ASN A 244 30.28 8.73 0.40
CA ASN A 244 30.02 10.13 0.70
C ASN A 244 28.91 10.73 -0.17
N THR A 245 28.28 9.92 -1.04
CA THR A 245 27.28 10.37 -2.03
C THR A 245 25.88 9.88 -1.71
N TYR A 246 25.60 9.55 -0.45
CA TYR A 246 24.26 9.18 -0.01
C TYR A 246 23.57 10.30 0.78
N LYS A 247 22.25 10.35 0.67
CA LYS A 247 21.39 11.20 1.50
C LYS A 247 20.24 10.38 2.10
N ILE A 248 19.95 10.68 3.36
CA ILE A 248 18.81 10.09 4.10
C ILE A 248 17.68 11.11 4.10
N PHE A 249 16.45 10.65 3.87
CA PHE A 249 15.27 11.48 3.88
C PHE A 249 14.20 10.89 4.81
N ILE A 250 13.58 11.73 5.62
CA ILE A 250 12.49 11.35 6.51
C ILE A 250 11.17 11.92 5.95
N ASP A 251 10.15 11.06 5.85
CA ASP A 251 8.79 11.42 5.37
C ASP A 251 8.74 12.13 4.01
N LYS A 252 9.71 11.83 3.12
CA LYS A 252 9.82 12.41 1.77
C LYS A 252 9.86 11.36 0.66
N THR A 253 9.27 10.19 0.89
CA THR A 253 9.37 9.06 -0.05
C THR A 253 8.86 9.43 -1.44
N ASP A 254 7.76 10.17 -1.57
CA ASP A 254 7.21 10.54 -2.88
C ASP A 254 8.16 11.48 -3.66
N SER A 255 8.74 12.50 -3.00
CA SER A 255 9.72 13.41 -3.62
C SER A 255 11.02 12.69 -3.98
N VAL A 256 11.49 11.79 -3.11
CA VAL A 256 12.67 10.95 -3.36
C VAL A 256 12.45 10.06 -4.58
N LEU A 257 11.31 9.38 -4.68
CA LEU A 257 11.00 8.53 -5.82
C LEU A 257 10.82 9.33 -7.12
N ALA A 258 10.26 10.54 -7.04
CA ALA A 258 10.14 11.42 -8.20
C ALA A 258 11.51 11.87 -8.75
N ALA A 259 12.54 11.99 -7.90
CA ALA A 259 13.92 12.28 -8.30
C ALA A 259 14.71 11.05 -8.77
N THR A 260 14.19 9.83 -8.52
CA THR A 260 14.91 8.56 -8.68
C THR A 260 14.92 8.08 -10.13
N ASP A 261 16.07 7.62 -10.62
CA ASP A 261 16.19 7.00 -11.92
C ASP A 261 15.88 5.51 -11.89
N ILE A 262 16.43 4.78 -10.91
CA ILE A 262 16.18 3.36 -10.67
C ILE A 262 16.16 3.13 -9.15
N ALA A 263 15.31 2.22 -8.66
CA ALA A 263 15.20 1.93 -7.25
C ALA A 263 15.62 0.49 -6.89
N VAL A 264 15.91 0.25 -5.63
CA VAL A 264 15.90 -1.07 -5.00
C VAL A 264 14.84 -1.01 -3.91
N SER A 265 13.84 -1.88 -3.98
CA SER A 265 12.75 -1.85 -3.01
C SER A 265 12.40 -3.23 -2.47
N VAL A 266 11.87 -3.28 -1.26
CA VAL A 266 11.21 -4.50 -0.78
C VAL A 266 9.89 -4.72 -1.53
N SER A 267 9.45 -5.99 -1.58
CA SER A 267 8.15 -6.34 -2.15
C SER A 267 7.01 -5.76 -1.29
N GLY A 268 6.01 -5.17 -1.94
CA GLY A 268 4.85 -4.57 -1.29
C GLY A 268 4.45 -3.24 -1.92
N THR A 269 3.88 -2.36 -1.12
CA THR A 269 3.38 -1.03 -1.54
C THR A 269 4.48 -0.16 -2.15
N ALA A 270 5.72 -0.27 -1.63
CA ALA A 270 6.87 0.46 -2.15
C ALA A 270 7.12 0.20 -3.65
N SER A 271 6.91 -1.03 -4.13
CA SER A 271 7.07 -1.35 -5.54
C SER A 271 6.02 -0.67 -6.44
N LEU A 272 4.81 -0.47 -5.92
CA LEU A 272 3.77 0.31 -6.61
C LEU A 272 4.11 1.80 -6.62
N GLU A 273 4.61 2.33 -5.51
CA GLU A 273 5.05 3.73 -5.42
C GLU A 273 6.19 4.01 -6.41
N CYS A 274 7.13 3.07 -6.56
CA CYS A 274 8.16 3.13 -7.59
C CYS A 274 7.56 3.17 -9.01
N LEU A 275 6.55 2.33 -9.29
CA LEU A 275 5.84 2.34 -10.59
C LEU A 275 5.20 3.69 -10.85
N LEU A 276 4.44 4.21 -9.90
CA LEU A 276 3.71 5.48 -10.04
C LEU A 276 4.65 6.67 -10.23
N ASN A 277 5.84 6.62 -9.65
CA ASN A 277 6.88 7.65 -9.77
C ASN A 277 7.88 7.41 -10.92
N GLN A 278 7.61 6.49 -11.83
CA GLN A 278 8.48 6.21 -12.98
C GLN A 278 9.94 5.89 -12.55
N ALA A 279 10.11 5.23 -11.40
CA ALA A 279 11.38 4.80 -10.81
C ALA A 279 11.45 3.26 -10.77
N PRO A 280 11.80 2.57 -11.88
CA PRO A 280 11.78 1.11 -11.95
C PRO A 280 12.60 0.46 -10.83
N PRO A 281 12.02 -0.47 -10.01
CA PRO A 281 12.77 -1.09 -8.94
C PRO A 281 13.34 -2.47 -9.29
N VAL A 282 14.49 -2.80 -8.74
CA VAL A 282 14.86 -4.19 -8.42
C VAL A 282 14.13 -4.55 -7.12
N VAL A 283 13.21 -5.51 -7.19
CA VAL A 283 12.41 -5.89 -6.02
C VAL A 283 13.10 -7.01 -5.25
N CYS A 284 13.33 -6.77 -3.96
CA CYS A 284 13.95 -7.71 -3.03
C CYS A 284 12.91 -8.29 -2.07
N TYR A 285 12.95 -9.60 -1.86
CA TYR A 285 12.09 -10.27 -0.90
C TYR A 285 12.86 -11.30 -0.08
N LYS A 286 13.13 -10.97 1.18
CA LYS A 286 13.81 -11.81 2.14
C LYS A 286 12.95 -11.94 3.39
N THR A 287 12.66 -13.18 3.79
CA THR A 287 11.83 -13.48 4.96
C THR A 287 12.37 -14.71 5.67
N ASN A 288 11.91 -14.95 6.90
CA ASN A 288 12.31 -16.12 7.68
C ASN A 288 11.95 -17.42 6.97
N PHE A 289 12.74 -18.46 7.19
CA PHE A 289 12.58 -19.78 6.56
C PHE A 289 11.15 -20.33 6.65
N PHE A 290 10.52 -20.23 7.81
CA PHE A 290 9.14 -20.70 8.02
C PHE A 290 8.11 -19.96 7.17
N ASN A 291 8.20 -18.63 7.12
CA ASN A 291 7.31 -17.80 6.30
C ASN A 291 7.54 -18.05 4.81
N ASN A 292 8.79 -18.28 4.40
CA ASN A 292 9.13 -18.60 3.01
C ASN A 292 8.54 -19.95 2.58
N PHE A 293 8.61 -20.97 3.43
CA PHE A 293 8.01 -22.29 3.17
C PHE A 293 6.49 -22.18 2.98
N LEU A 294 5.80 -21.44 3.88
CA LEU A 294 4.36 -21.20 3.78
C LEU A 294 4.00 -20.41 2.51
N LEU A 295 4.77 -19.38 2.19
CA LEU A 295 4.52 -18.56 0.98
C LEU A 295 4.67 -19.39 -0.30
N ASN A 296 5.71 -20.19 -0.42
CA ASN A 296 5.93 -21.03 -1.61
C ASN A 296 4.82 -22.08 -1.81
N GLN A 297 4.20 -22.57 -0.73
CA GLN A 297 3.08 -23.50 -0.82
C GLN A 297 1.74 -22.82 -1.18
N PHE A 298 1.54 -21.57 -0.78
CA PHE A 298 0.23 -20.91 -0.85
C PHE A 298 0.15 -19.79 -1.88
N LEU A 299 1.28 -19.24 -2.35
CA LEU A 299 1.27 -18.23 -3.40
C LEU A 299 0.81 -18.84 -4.73
N LYS A 300 -0.33 -18.39 -5.22
CA LYS A 300 -0.86 -18.75 -6.54
C LYS A 300 -0.39 -17.81 -7.65
N THR A 301 0.30 -16.73 -7.29
CA THR A 301 0.79 -15.74 -8.24
C THR A 301 2.20 -16.08 -8.71
N LYS A 302 2.43 -15.97 -10.02
CA LYS A 302 3.75 -16.14 -10.65
C LYS A 302 4.75 -15.08 -10.16
N TYR A 303 4.25 -13.89 -9.82
CA TYR A 303 5.01 -12.69 -9.44
C TYR A 303 4.69 -12.27 -8.02
N ILE A 304 5.62 -11.57 -7.36
CA ILE A 304 5.47 -11.06 -5.98
C ILE A 304 5.33 -9.53 -5.93
N SER A 305 5.76 -8.83 -6.97
CA SER A 305 5.68 -7.37 -7.04
C SER A 305 4.43 -6.92 -7.77
N LEU A 306 3.81 -5.84 -7.29
CA LEU A 306 2.64 -5.25 -7.95
C LEU A 306 2.91 -4.84 -9.40
N PRO A 307 4.06 -4.25 -9.78
CA PRO A 307 4.35 -3.96 -11.17
C PRO A 307 4.27 -5.19 -12.09
N ASN A 308 4.86 -6.32 -11.72
CA ASN A 308 4.81 -7.54 -12.52
C ASN A 308 3.41 -8.18 -12.55
N ILE A 309 2.67 -8.12 -11.42
CA ILE A 309 1.29 -8.61 -11.35
C ILE A 309 0.38 -7.78 -12.27
N LEU A 310 0.51 -6.45 -12.23
CA LEU A 310 -0.27 -5.53 -13.05
C LEU A 310 0.10 -5.64 -14.54
N ALA A 311 1.40 -5.77 -14.84
CA ALA A 311 1.89 -6.00 -16.19
C ALA A 311 1.52 -7.39 -16.75
N LYS A 312 1.25 -8.38 -15.90
CA LYS A 312 1.08 -9.81 -16.21
C LYS A 312 2.31 -10.45 -16.85
N GLU A 313 3.46 -9.84 -16.73
CA GLU A 313 4.76 -10.29 -17.25
C GLU A 313 5.89 -9.97 -16.28
N LYS A 314 7.07 -10.57 -16.46
CA LYS A 314 8.28 -10.20 -15.72
C LYS A 314 8.83 -8.90 -16.32
N LEU A 315 8.28 -7.78 -15.91
CA LEU A 315 8.66 -6.44 -16.37
C LEU A 315 9.93 -5.94 -15.66
N ILE A 316 10.03 -6.22 -14.37
CA ILE A 316 11.14 -5.84 -13.48
C ILE A 316 11.71 -7.06 -12.77
N PRO A 317 12.98 -7.02 -12.34
CA PRO A 317 13.61 -8.13 -11.60
C PRO A 317 12.98 -8.31 -10.22
N GLU A 318 12.81 -9.58 -9.82
CA GLU A 318 12.40 -10.00 -8.48
C GLU A 318 13.44 -10.95 -7.90
N LEU A 319 14.20 -10.50 -6.92
CA LEU A 319 15.18 -11.30 -6.19
C LEU A 319 14.55 -11.85 -4.92
N ARG A 320 14.70 -13.16 -4.71
CA ARG A 320 14.08 -13.86 -3.57
C ARG A 320 15.13 -14.58 -2.74
N GLN A 321 15.01 -14.45 -1.43
CA GLN A 321 15.82 -15.18 -0.43
C GLN A 321 17.33 -15.11 -0.67
N GLY A 322 18.02 -16.21 -0.95
CA GLY A 322 19.47 -16.28 -1.17
C GLY A 322 19.97 -15.49 -2.37
N PHE A 323 19.08 -15.13 -3.33
CA PHE A 323 19.41 -14.24 -4.44
C PHE A 323 19.41 -12.77 -4.04
N VAL A 324 18.95 -12.42 -2.84
CA VAL A 324 19.03 -11.06 -2.30
C VAL A 324 20.43 -10.85 -1.70
N ASN A 325 21.39 -10.51 -2.55
CA ASN A 325 22.77 -10.18 -2.21
C ASN A 325 23.26 -9.02 -3.10
N ALA A 326 24.36 -8.37 -2.70
CA ALA A 326 24.85 -7.16 -3.34
C ALA A 326 25.18 -7.37 -4.84
N ASP A 327 25.86 -8.47 -5.17
CA ASP A 327 26.28 -8.79 -6.54
C ASP A 327 25.07 -8.93 -7.50
N GLN A 328 24.02 -9.63 -7.05
CA GLN A 328 22.80 -9.81 -7.85
C GLN A 328 22.02 -8.51 -8.00
N ILE A 329 21.91 -7.72 -6.93
CA ILE A 329 21.25 -6.41 -6.99
C ILE A 329 22.02 -5.49 -7.96
N GLU A 330 23.33 -5.40 -7.85
CA GLU A 330 24.17 -4.60 -8.75
C GLU A 330 24.01 -5.04 -10.20
N LYS A 331 24.08 -6.35 -10.46
CA LYS A 331 23.87 -6.92 -11.79
C LYS A 331 22.52 -6.50 -12.39
N GLU A 332 21.44 -6.63 -11.65
CA GLU A 332 20.11 -6.28 -12.14
C GLU A 332 19.94 -4.75 -12.31
N LEU A 333 20.54 -3.94 -11.45
CA LEU A 333 20.57 -2.47 -11.62
C LEU A 333 21.26 -2.08 -12.91
N LEU A 334 22.41 -2.68 -13.22
CA LEU A 334 23.15 -2.41 -14.47
C LEU A 334 22.36 -2.82 -15.71
N ASN A 335 21.77 -4.02 -15.70
CA ASN A 335 20.90 -4.50 -16.78
C ASN A 335 19.70 -3.56 -17.02
N MET A 336 19.07 -3.08 -15.95
CA MET A 336 17.95 -2.14 -16.06
C MET A 336 18.39 -0.75 -16.52
N SER A 337 19.64 -0.37 -16.27
CA SER A 337 20.21 0.93 -16.68
C SER A 337 20.43 1.06 -18.20
N GLU A 338 20.37 -0.05 -18.95
CA GLU A 338 20.42 -0.02 -20.41
C GLU A 338 19.23 0.78 -20.97
N ALA A 339 19.52 1.71 -21.87
CA ALA A 339 18.53 2.69 -22.36
C ALA A 339 17.26 2.04 -22.93
N THR A 340 17.41 0.95 -23.70
CA THR A 340 16.30 0.21 -24.30
C THR A 340 15.41 -0.45 -23.26
N ASN A 341 16.00 -1.10 -22.25
CA ASN A 341 15.27 -1.73 -21.14
C ASN A 341 14.54 -0.70 -20.29
N LEU A 342 15.23 0.36 -19.91
CA LEU A 342 14.65 1.41 -19.08
C LEU A 342 13.48 2.11 -19.78
N CYS A 343 13.61 2.40 -21.07
CA CYS A 343 12.54 3.00 -21.87
C CYS A 343 11.30 2.09 -21.92
N ARG A 344 11.47 0.80 -22.24
CA ARG A 344 10.38 -0.19 -22.26
C ARG A 344 9.65 -0.27 -20.92
N ILE A 345 10.38 -0.33 -19.82
CA ILE A 345 9.80 -0.43 -18.48
C ILE A 345 8.99 0.84 -18.16
N LYS A 346 9.54 2.02 -18.40
CA LYS A 346 8.87 3.30 -18.15
C LYS A 346 7.60 3.47 -18.98
N MET A 347 7.61 3.12 -20.26
CA MET A 347 6.40 3.12 -21.10
C MET A 347 5.31 2.24 -20.49
N LYS A 348 5.68 1.02 -20.07
CA LYS A 348 4.72 0.10 -19.44
C LYS A 348 4.22 0.60 -18.08
N PHE A 349 5.07 1.24 -17.30
CA PHE A 349 4.70 1.89 -16.04
C PHE A 349 3.67 2.99 -16.28
N GLN A 350 3.83 3.80 -17.31
CA GLN A 350 2.89 4.86 -17.67
C GLN A 350 1.52 4.29 -18.09
N GLU A 351 1.51 3.21 -18.89
CA GLU A 351 0.26 2.50 -19.25
C GLU A 351 -0.46 1.98 -17.98
N ILE A 352 0.28 1.31 -17.09
CA ILE A 352 -0.28 0.77 -15.85
C ILE A 352 -0.77 1.92 -14.96
N HIS A 353 0.02 2.97 -14.77
CA HIS A 353 -0.36 4.14 -13.98
C HIS A 353 -1.69 4.73 -14.48
N ASN A 354 -1.85 4.93 -15.78
CA ASN A 354 -3.09 5.42 -16.37
C ASN A 354 -4.27 4.45 -16.14
N SER A 355 -4.04 3.14 -16.20
CA SER A 355 -5.08 2.13 -15.94
C SER A 355 -5.56 2.08 -14.49
N LEU A 356 -4.80 2.65 -13.56
CA LEU A 356 -5.14 2.75 -12.13
C LEU A 356 -5.93 4.02 -11.80
N LYS A 357 -6.11 4.93 -12.74
CA LYS A 357 -6.92 6.14 -12.57
C LYS A 357 -8.39 5.87 -12.91
N VAL A 358 -9.27 6.55 -12.21
CA VAL A 358 -10.70 6.60 -12.51
C VAL A 358 -11.15 8.06 -12.46
N ASN A 359 -12.30 8.37 -13.08
CA ASN A 359 -12.93 9.66 -12.91
C ASN A 359 -13.27 9.87 -11.42
N GLN A 360 -12.78 10.97 -10.84
CA GLN A 360 -12.97 11.25 -9.41
C GLN A 360 -14.43 11.58 -9.08
N GLU A 361 -15.19 12.13 -10.01
CA GLU A 361 -16.60 12.45 -9.82
C GLU A 361 -17.47 11.21 -9.66
N ASP A 362 -17.13 10.09 -10.35
CA ASP A 362 -17.95 8.87 -10.37
C ASP A 362 -17.45 7.79 -9.40
N LYS A 363 -16.30 8.04 -8.77
CA LYS A 363 -15.52 7.04 -8.04
C LYS A 363 -16.32 6.21 -7.04
N PHE A 364 -17.25 6.82 -6.32
CA PHE A 364 -18.02 6.19 -5.26
C PHE A 364 -19.54 6.27 -5.46
N ASN A 365 -20.03 6.55 -6.68
CA ASN A 365 -21.47 6.60 -6.99
C ASN A 365 -22.18 5.31 -6.61
N CYS A 366 -21.53 4.17 -6.81
CA CYS A 366 -22.05 2.85 -6.47
C CYS A 366 -22.45 2.67 -4.99
N LEU A 367 -22.01 3.55 -4.09
CA LEU A 367 -22.41 3.53 -2.68
C LEU A 367 -23.80 4.11 -2.47
N PHE A 368 -24.19 5.12 -3.25
CA PHE A 368 -25.55 5.67 -3.22
C PHE A 368 -26.59 4.71 -3.82
N ASP A 369 -26.17 3.85 -4.76
CA ASP A 369 -27.04 2.84 -5.37
C ASP A 369 -27.35 1.66 -4.43
N LEU A 370 -26.62 1.52 -3.31
CA LEU A 370 -26.80 0.45 -2.34
C LEU A 370 -27.86 0.74 -1.29
N VAL A 371 -28.15 2.01 -1.03
CA VAL A 371 -29.00 2.53 0.05
C VAL A 371 -30.28 3.17 -0.49
#